data_5e04edd439d59aa24607afed8da63f74
#
_entry.id   5e04edd439d59aa24607afed8da63f74
#
_cell.length_a   1.000
_cell.length_b   1.000
_cell.length_c   1.000
_cell.angle_alpha   90.00
_cell.angle_beta   90.00
_cell.angle_gamma   90.00
#
_symmetry.space_group_name_H-M   'P 1'
#
loop_
_entity.id
_entity.type
_entity.pdbx_description
1 polymer ?
#
loop_
_entity_poly.entity_id
_entity_poly.type
_entity_poly.pdbx_seq_one_letter_code
_entity_poly.pdbx_strand_id
1 'polypeptide(L)'
;MEEQPVTEQRVVAQPKPRHHWFRISLFVVAITISLFTLGCFAAKASFDSHMKEKAEGTAESFCKTSDEEAPEITLKGSGAITLKVGEKYEEQGATAVDSCEEVEVAVSGEVDTSKTGTYKITYTSMDSLQNVSKKERTVTVVPQYAGVIYLTFDDGPWTNTGALLDALKKYNVKATFFVTRKGDDAMIKREYDEGHTVALHTWSHDYSYVYASVENYFADLAKIQERVKRITGQTTTLIRFPGGSSNTVSRKYDGGTRIMTKLVQEVTNRGYTYFDWNISSGDAGSTTDPYVVYTNVIDNLYVGGEFVVLQHDTKNYSIEAIESIIQFGLKNGFKFERLTADSPTAHHHVNN
;
A
#
# COMPACT_ATOMS: atom_id res chain seq x y z
N MET A 1 17.45 51.31 10.81
CA MET A 1 17.55 51.46 12.26
C MET A 1 16.44 50.56 12.80
N GLU A 2 16.63 49.40 13.31
CA GLU A 2 17.60 48.80 14.21
C GLU A 2 17.70 47.31 13.85
N GLU A 3 18.92 46.83 13.67
CA GLU A 3 19.24 45.39 13.57
C GLU A 3 19.06 44.72 14.95
N GLN A 4 18.44 43.57 14.98
CA GLN A 4 18.48 42.66 16.13
C GLN A 4 19.39 41.47 15.84
N PRO A 5 20.17 41.01 16.80
CA PRO A 5 21.29 40.11 16.54
C PRO A 5 20.85 38.65 16.48
N VAL A 6 21.49 37.93 15.56
CA VAL A 6 21.45 36.48 15.43
C VAL A 6 22.07 35.82 16.67
N THR A 7 21.30 35.06 17.41
CA THR A 7 21.80 34.22 18.49
C THR A 7 22.34 32.91 17.93
N GLU A 8 23.63 32.77 18.03
CA GLU A 8 24.43 31.59 17.74
C GLU A 8 24.10 30.48 18.76
N GLN A 9 23.39 29.40 18.32
CA GLN A 9 23.17 28.23 19.17
C GLN A 9 24.42 27.36 19.16
N ARG A 10 25.11 27.32 20.30
CA ARG A 10 26.19 26.37 20.60
C ARG A 10 25.68 24.93 20.51
N VAL A 11 26.23 24.17 19.57
CA VAL A 11 26.10 22.72 19.48
C VAL A 11 26.86 22.10 20.66
N VAL A 12 26.15 21.54 21.61
CA VAL A 12 26.72 20.72 22.70
C VAL A 12 27.04 19.36 22.14
N ALA A 13 28.33 19.04 22.10
CA ALA A 13 28.81 17.72 21.69
C ALA A 13 28.36 16.64 22.68
N GLN A 14 27.68 15.62 22.19
CA GLN A 14 27.32 14.42 22.97
C GLN A 14 28.57 13.54 23.21
N PRO A 15 28.73 12.95 24.39
CA PRO A 15 29.86 12.07 24.68
C PRO A 15 29.72 10.75 23.93
N LYS A 16 30.82 10.28 23.33
CA LYS A 16 30.93 8.96 22.67
C LYS A 16 30.64 7.83 23.66
N PRO A 17 29.90 6.78 23.26
CA PRO A 17 29.68 5.61 24.09
C PRO A 17 31.00 4.87 24.35
N ARG A 18 31.30 4.61 25.62
CA ARG A 18 32.42 3.75 26.05
C ARG A 18 32.07 2.32 25.73
N HIS A 19 32.83 1.68 24.83
CA HIS A 19 32.79 0.24 24.61
C HIS A 19 33.24 -0.47 25.88
N HIS A 20 32.31 -1.09 26.60
CA HIS A 20 32.63 -2.11 27.58
C HIS A 20 33.01 -3.40 26.85
N TRP A 21 34.29 -3.66 26.80
CA TRP A 21 34.80 -4.99 26.46
C TRP A 21 34.44 -5.92 27.62
N PHE A 22 33.52 -6.83 27.40
CA PHE A 22 33.36 -7.99 28.28
C PHE A 22 34.58 -8.88 28.13
N ARG A 23 35.45 -8.77 29.09
CA ARG A 23 36.53 -9.77 29.31
C ARG A 23 35.82 -11.01 29.87
N ILE A 24 35.56 -11.99 29.01
CA ILE A 24 35.28 -13.36 29.43
C ILE A 24 36.61 -13.86 30.03
N SER A 25 36.54 -14.11 31.32
CA SER A 25 37.67 -14.44 32.14
C SER A 25 38.17 -15.84 31.78
N LEU A 26 39.32 -15.92 31.15
CA LEU A 26 40.15 -17.13 31.08
C LEU A 26 40.67 -17.49 32.47
N PHE A 27 39.77 -17.80 33.40
CA PHE A 27 40.18 -18.06 34.79
C PHE A 27 40.34 -19.55 35.15
N VAL A 28 40.00 -20.47 34.26
CA VAL A 28 40.15 -21.92 34.53
C VAL A 28 41.49 -22.49 34.05
N VAL A 29 42.21 -21.82 33.14
CA VAL A 29 43.51 -22.30 32.64
C VAL A 29 44.73 -21.70 33.40
N ALA A 30 44.51 -20.62 34.15
CA ALA A 30 45.64 -19.91 34.79
C ALA A 30 46.06 -20.47 36.16
N ILE A 31 45.28 -21.34 36.81
CA ILE A 31 45.62 -21.86 38.17
C ILE A 31 46.58 -23.08 38.13
N THR A 32 46.68 -23.78 36.99
CA THR A 32 47.60 -24.96 36.91
C THR A 32 49.02 -24.66 36.43
N ILE A 33 49.30 -23.43 35.96
CA ILE A 33 50.61 -23.07 35.38
C ILE A 33 51.56 -22.47 36.42
N SER A 34 51.10 -22.07 37.59
CA SER A 34 51.95 -21.33 38.57
C SER A 34 52.78 -22.18 39.54
N LEU A 35 52.77 -23.50 39.42
CA LEU A 35 53.49 -24.37 40.37
C LEU A 35 54.67 -25.21 39.80
N PHE A 36 55.07 -25.04 38.56
CA PHE A 36 56.16 -25.82 37.93
C PHE A 36 57.16 -24.96 37.15
N THR A 37 57.73 -23.96 37.77
CA THR A 37 58.92 -23.27 37.27
C THR A 37 60.12 -23.62 38.11
N LEU A 38 60.57 -24.84 38.11
CA LEU A 38 61.95 -25.24 38.33
C LEU A 38 62.16 -26.73 38.05
N GLY A 39 62.86 -27.04 36.95
CA GLY A 39 63.41 -28.39 36.76
C GLY A 39 63.04 -29.08 35.45
N CYS A 40 64.01 -29.16 34.54
CA CYS A 40 64.14 -30.06 33.38
C CYS A 40 63.30 -29.74 32.11
N PHE A 41 63.95 -29.09 31.17
CA PHE A 41 63.48 -28.73 29.84
C PHE A 41 63.11 -29.91 28.90
N ALA A 42 63.52 -31.16 29.23
CA ALA A 42 63.24 -32.35 28.40
C ALA A 42 61.98 -33.11 28.82
N ALA A 43 61.48 -32.93 30.03
CA ALA A 43 60.20 -33.54 30.48
C ALA A 43 58.98 -32.70 30.14
N LYS A 44 59.18 -31.43 29.84
CA LYS A 44 58.10 -30.49 29.62
C LYS A 44 57.31 -30.74 28.31
N ALA A 45 58.01 -31.02 27.20
CA ALA A 45 57.36 -31.25 25.90
C ALA A 45 56.52 -32.54 25.86
N SER A 46 56.92 -33.60 26.54
CA SER A 46 56.18 -34.87 26.61
C SER A 46 54.99 -34.78 27.58
N PHE A 47 55.18 -34.01 28.69
CA PHE A 47 54.09 -33.81 29.64
C PHE A 47 52.98 -32.88 29.06
N ASP A 48 53.40 -31.80 28.38
CA ASP A 48 52.46 -30.84 27.75
C ASP A 48 51.68 -31.53 26.61
N SER A 49 52.29 -32.45 25.83
CA SER A 49 51.59 -33.23 24.81
C SER A 49 50.60 -34.23 25.42
N HIS A 50 51.00 -34.91 26.50
CA HIS A 50 50.13 -35.89 27.17
C HIS A 50 48.97 -35.23 27.93
N MET A 51 49.22 -34.06 28.52
CA MET A 51 48.17 -33.25 29.17
C MET A 51 47.22 -32.65 28.17
N LYS A 52 47.71 -32.24 27.00
CA LYS A 52 46.89 -31.75 25.91
C LYS A 52 46.01 -32.85 25.32
N GLU A 53 46.60 -34.03 25.05
CA GLU A 53 45.87 -35.21 24.57
C GLU A 53 44.83 -35.71 25.59
N LYS A 54 45.15 -35.66 26.89
CA LYS A 54 44.23 -36.03 27.96
C LYS A 54 43.14 -34.97 28.17
N ALA A 55 43.44 -33.68 27.99
CA ALA A 55 42.47 -32.60 28.05
C ALA A 55 41.55 -32.63 26.84
N GLU A 56 42.06 -32.85 25.62
CA GLU A 56 41.29 -33.05 24.40
C GLU A 56 40.40 -34.31 24.50
N GLY A 57 40.93 -35.45 24.99
CA GLY A 57 40.15 -36.67 25.20
C GLY A 57 39.09 -36.55 26.29
N THR A 58 39.29 -35.72 27.33
CA THR A 58 38.25 -35.47 28.36
C THR A 58 37.21 -34.50 27.86
N ALA A 59 37.60 -33.47 27.08
CA ALA A 59 36.65 -32.56 26.44
C ALA A 59 35.76 -33.27 25.41
N GLU A 60 36.40 -34.12 24.56
CA GLU A 60 35.64 -34.90 23.57
C GLU A 60 34.73 -35.94 24.24
N SER A 61 35.12 -36.53 25.37
CA SER A 61 34.25 -37.42 26.14
C SER A 61 33.10 -36.70 26.82
N PHE A 62 33.30 -35.48 27.30
CA PHE A 62 32.25 -34.64 27.87
C PHE A 62 31.23 -34.24 26.82
N CYS A 63 31.68 -33.77 25.68
CA CYS A 63 30.84 -33.41 24.54
C CYS A 63 29.97 -34.58 24.06
N LYS A 64 30.44 -35.82 24.15
CA LYS A 64 29.68 -37.02 23.70
C LYS A 64 28.67 -37.54 24.71
N THR A 65 28.76 -37.17 25.98
CA THR A 65 27.97 -37.82 27.03
C THR A 65 27.26 -36.90 28.01
N SER A 66 27.58 -35.61 28.04
CA SER A 66 27.14 -34.73 29.12
C SER A 66 26.83 -33.29 28.66
N ASP A 67 26.81 -33.02 27.34
CA ASP A 67 26.48 -31.72 26.83
C ASP A 67 24.98 -31.46 26.93
N GLU A 68 24.57 -30.40 27.63
CA GLU A 68 23.20 -29.94 27.82
C GLU A 68 22.95 -28.59 27.12
N GLU A 69 23.94 -28.03 26.42
CA GLU A 69 23.84 -26.74 25.73
C GLU A 69 23.37 -26.96 24.30
N ALA A 70 22.36 -26.20 23.90
CA ALA A 70 21.86 -26.25 22.54
C ALA A 70 22.65 -25.31 21.61
N PRO A 71 22.83 -25.64 20.33
CA PRO A 71 23.55 -24.84 19.37
C PRO A 71 23.08 -23.38 19.32
N GLU A 72 23.96 -22.41 19.20
CA GLU A 72 23.64 -21.00 19.05
C GLU A 72 23.43 -20.64 17.58
N ILE A 73 22.19 -20.30 17.19
CA ILE A 73 21.84 -19.91 15.82
C ILE A 73 22.07 -18.41 15.62
N THR A 74 22.81 -18.06 14.56
CA THR A 74 23.00 -16.69 14.08
C THR A 74 22.41 -16.52 12.69
N LEU A 75 21.41 -15.61 12.54
CA LEU A 75 20.83 -15.30 11.24
C LEU A 75 21.82 -14.55 10.35
N LYS A 76 21.90 -14.93 9.08
CA LYS A 76 22.58 -14.12 8.06
C LYS A 76 21.63 -13.00 7.62
N GLY A 77 22.08 -11.73 7.77
CA GLY A 77 21.27 -10.57 7.47
C GLY A 77 20.24 -10.22 8.55
N SER A 78 19.17 -9.52 8.16
CA SER A 78 18.16 -9.01 9.10
C SER A 78 17.19 -10.10 9.59
N GLY A 79 16.84 -10.07 10.87
CA GLY A 79 15.78 -10.91 11.45
C GLY A 79 14.37 -10.44 11.09
N ALA A 80 14.24 -9.21 10.57
CA ALA A 80 12.98 -8.67 10.06
C ALA A 80 13.20 -8.05 8.67
N ILE A 81 12.37 -8.45 7.70
CA ILE A 81 12.42 -8.01 6.30
C ILE A 81 11.04 -7.50 5.93
N THR A 82 10.97 -6.36 5.22
CA THR A 82 9.74 -5.85 4.62
C THR A 82 9.88 -5.85 3.11
N LEU A 83 8.92 -6.46 2.41
CA LEU A 83 8.82 -6.53 0.95
C LEU A 83 7.48 -5.95 0.51
N LYS A 84 7.42 -5.42 -0.71
CA LYS A 84 6.15 -5.10 -1.37
C LYS A 84 5.63 -6.32 -2.12
N VAL A 85 4.31 -6.42 -2.28
CA VAL A 85 3.69 -7.46 -3.11
C VAL A 85 4.37 -7.52 -4.47
N GLY A 86 4.79 -8.73 -4.87
CA GLY A 86 5.49 -9.01 -6.13
C GLY A 86 7.01 -8.85 -6.09
N GLU A 87 7.60 -8.33 -5.00
CA GLU A 87 9.06 -8.33 -4.83
C GLU A 87 9.55 -9.73 -4.48
N LYS A 88 10.73 -10.09 -5.02
CA LYS A 88 11.31 -11.42 -4.80
C LYS A 88 11.87 -11.53 -3.38
N TYR A 89 11.48 -12.56 -2.65
CA TYR A 89 12.14 -12.95 -1.42
C TYR A 89 13.35 -13.83 -1.74
N GLU A 90 14.49 -13.53 -1.13
CA GLU A 90 15.68 -14.37 -1.18
C GLU A 90 16.09 -14.76 0.25
N GLU A 91 16.04 -16.07 0.51
CA GLU A 91 16.44 -16.61 1.81
C GLU A 91 17.93 -16.47 2.02
N GLN A 92 18.32 -15.79 3.12
CA GLN A 92 19.71 -15.46 3.43
C GLN A 92 20.39 -16.54 4.28
N GLY A 93 19.59 -17.44 4.89
CA GLY A 93 20.06 -18.51 5.73
C GLY A 93 20.48 -18.08 7.14
N ALA A 94 21.06 -19.02 7.84
CA ALA A 94 21.65 -18.86 9.17
C ALA A 94 22.88 -19.77 9.32
N THR A 95 23.66 -19.54 10.37
CA THR A 95 24.71 -20.45 10.84
C THR A 95 24.39 -20.85 12.27
N ALA A 96 24.81 -22.04 12.67
CA ALA A 96 24.80 -22.43 14.07
C ALA A 96 26.21 -22.78 14.52
N VAL A 97 26.49 -22.55 15.78
CA VAL A 97 27.75 -22.91 16.42
C VAL A 97 27.43 -23.65 17.70
N ASP A 98 28.05 -24.77 17.85
CA ASP A 98 28.04 -25.57 19.07
C ASP A 98 29.43 -25.66 19.65
N SER A 99 29.55 -25.80 20.98
CA SER A 99 30.84 -25.88 21.66
C SER A 99 31.54 -27.20 21.44
N CYS A 100 30.79 -28.24 21.04
CA CYS A 100 31.22 -29.62 21.00
C CYS A 100 31.33 -30.20 19.59
N GLU A 101 30.54 -29.70 18.63
CA GLU A 101 30.50 -30.25 17.27
C GLU A 101 30.06 -29.25 16.21
N GLU A 102 30.31 -29.61 14.95
CA GLU A 102 29.71 -28.88 13.83
C GLU A 102 28.25 -29.26 13.67
N VAL A 103 27.38 -28.26 13.58
CA VAL A 103 25.94 -28.47 13.50
C VAL A 103 25.35 -27.78 12.27
N GLU A 104 24.34 -28.41 11.69
CA GLU A 104 23.61 -27.85 10.55
C GLU A 104 22.37 -27.07 10.99
N VAL A 105 21.92 -26.15 10.14
CA VAL A 105 20.69 -25.40 10.33
C VAL A 105 19.65 -25.86 9.32
N ALA A 106 18.58 -26.45 9.80
CA ALA A 106 17.39 -26.73 9.00
C ALA A 106 16.52 -25.47 8.91
N VAL A 107 16.04 -25.16 7.69
CA VAL A 107 15.17 -24.00 7.42
C VAL A 107 13.79 -24.50 7.03
N SER A 108 12.75 -23.92 7.62
CA SER A 108 11.35 -24.23 7.32
C SER A 108 10.49 -22.97 7.27
N GLY A 109 9.38 -23.04 6.55
CA GLY A 109 8.47 -21.93 6.27
C GLY A 109 8.58 -21.45 4.82
N GLU A 110 7.55 -20.76 4.36
CA GLU A 110 7.48 -20.21 3.00
C GLU A 110 6.96 -18.77 3.04
N VAL A 111 7.40 -17.96 2.09
CA VAL A 111 6.95 -16.57 1.92
C VAL A 111 6.19 -16.46 0.59
N ASP A 112 4.87 -16.26 0.66
CA ASP A 112 4.06 -15.94 -0.50
C ASP A 112 4.10 -14.43 -0.76
N THR A 113 5.02 -13.99 -1.60
CA THR A 113 5.18 -12.57 -1.94
C THR A 113 4.05 -12.03 -2.82
N SER A 114 3.14 -12.87 -3.31
CA SER A 114 1.96 -12.42 -4.06
C SER A 114 0.84 -11.88 -3.17
N LYS A 115 0.91 -12.14 -1.86
CA LYS A 115 -0.12 -11.77 -0.88
C LYS A 115 0.46 -10.98 0.27
N THR A 116 -0.25 -9.94 0.69
CA THR A 116 0.07 -9.22 1.92
C THR A 116 -0.06 -10.11 3.14
N GLY A 117 0.86 -9.97 4.08
CA GLY A 117 0.84 -10.78 5.31
C GLY A 117 2.18 -10.76 6.03
N THR A 118 2.21 -11.43 7.16
CA THR A 118 3.44 -11.66 7.93
C THR A 118 3.75 -13.15 7.90
N TYR A 119 4.92 -13.47 7.39
CA TYR A 119 5.42 -14.83 7.21
C TYR A 119 6.58 -15.07 8.17
N LYS A 120 6.72 -16.29 8.64
CA LYS A 120 7.81 -16.71 9.53
C LYS A 120 8.65 -17.79 8.87
N ILE A 121 9.95 -17.58 8.85
CA ILE A 121 10.93 -18.58 8.50
C ILE A 121 11.59 -19.03 9.80
N THR A 122 11.53 -20.32 10.07
CA THR A 122 12.08 -20.93 11.28
C THR A 122 13.37 -21.66 10.97
N TYR A 123 14.41 -21.34 11.70
CA TYR A 123 15.71 -22.00 11.68
C TYR A 123 15.82 -22.89 12.90
N THR A 124 16.14 -24.15 12.68
CA THR A 124 16.29 -25.14 13.76
C THR A 124 17.67 -25.78 13.63
N SER A 125 18.40 -25.85 14.72
CA SER A 125 19.65 -26.61 14.83
C SER A 125 19.57 -27.57 16.00
N MET A 126 20.19 -28.70 15.87
CA MET A 126 20.16 -29.78 16.86
C MET A 126 21.53 -30.46 16.86
N ASP A 127 22.08 -30.67 18.05
CA ASP A 127 23.30 -31.41 18.26
C ASP A 127 23.07 -32.95 18.29
N SER A 128 24.12 -33.73 18.46
CA SER A 128 24.06 -35.20 18.54
C SER A 128 23.38 -35.72 19.81
N LEU A 129 23.29 -34.91 20.87
CA LEU A 129 22.63 -35.23 22.13
C LEU A 129 21.15 -34.74 22.17
N GLN A 130 20.65 -34.23 21.04
CA GLN A 130 19.28 -33.78 20.83
C GLN A 130 18.93 -32.45 21.57
N ASN A 131 19.92 -31.64 21.93
CA ASN A 131 19.66 -30.29 22.37
C ASN A 131 19.29 -29.44 21.15
N VAL A 132 18.15 -28.76 21.21
CA VAL A 132 17.54 -28.07 20.06
C VAL A 132 17.44 -26.58 20.30
N SER A 133 17.93 -25.81 19.35
CA SER A 133 17.65 -24.36 19.30
C SER A 133 16.78 -23.99 18.12
N LYS A 134 16.03 -22.89 18.26
CA LYS A 134 15.19 -22.33 17.21
C LYS A 134 15.33 -20.82 17.17
N LYS A 135 15.33 -20.28 15.95
CA LYS A 135 15.31 -18.83 15.70
C LYS A 135 14.37 -18.53 14.54
N GLU A 136 13.72 -17.37 14.57
CA GLU A 136 12.77 -17.00 13.54
C GLU A 136 13.24 -15.73 12.81
N ARG A 137 12.96 -15.69 11.50
CA ARG A 137 12.97 -14.47 10.69
C ARG A 137 11.54 -14.13 10.36
N THR A 138 11.16 -12.85 10.53
CA THR A 138 9.86 -12.34 10.15
C THR A 138 9.96 -11.62 8.82
N VAL A 139 9.15 -12.02 7.84
CA VAL A 139 9.03 -11.35 6.55
C VAL A 139 7.63 -10.77 6.43
N THR A 140 7.52 -9.44 6.32
CA THR A 140 6.26 -8.74 6.17
C THR A 140 6.09 -8.30 4.72
N VAL A 141 5.08 -8.81 4.02
CA VAL A 141 4.71 -8.40 2.67
C VAL A 141 3.62 -7.34 2.78
N VAL A 142 3.93 -6.11 2.33
CA VAL A 142 3.02 -4.96 2.34
C VAL A 142 2.46 -4.71 0.94
N PRO A 143 1.32 -4.00 0.79
CA PRO A 143 0.81 -3.63 -0.52
C PRO A 143 1.84 -2.87 -1.36
N GLN A 144 1.79 -3.06 -2.68
CA GLN A 144 2.68 -2.37 -3.62
C GLN A 144 2.46 -0.85 -3.60
N TYR A 145 1.20 -0.43 -3.38
CA TYR A 145 0.78 0.96 -3.24
C TYR A 145 0.08 1.16 -1.90
N ALA A 146 0.07 2.41 -1.44
CA ALA A 146 -0.67 2.79 -0.23
C ALA A 146 -2.19 2.61 -0.38
N GLY A 147 -2.70 2.69 -1.62
CA GLY A 147 -4.10 2.51 -1.99
C GLY A 147 -4.32 2.97 -3.43
N VAL A 148 -5.56 2.92 -3.90
CA VAL A 148 -5.92 3.36 -5.26
C VAL A 148 -6.92 4.50 -5.19
N ILE A 149 -6.66 5.57 -5.93
CA ILE A 149 -7.53 6.74 -6.07
C ILE A 149 -8.10 6.76 -7.48
N TYR A 150 -9.40 6.72 -7.60
CA TYR A 150 -10.16 6.90 -8.84
C TYR A 150 -10.74 8.31 -8.84
N LEU A 151 -10.06 9.23 -9.52
CA LEU A 151 -10.61 10.58 -9.72
C LEU A 151 -11.74 10.53 -10.71
N THR A 152 -12.90 11.02 -10.34
CA THR A 152 -14.09 11.04 -11.20
C THR A 152 -14.68 12.43 -11.29
N PHE A 153 -15.10 12.84 -12.48
CA PHE A 153 -15.63 14.16 -12.80
C PHE A 153 -16.98 14.03 -13.47
N ASP A 154 -17.97 14.68 -12.90
CA ASP A 154 -19.36 14.68 -13.39
C ASP A 154 -19.71 15.97 -14.12
N ASP A 155 -20.76 15.92 -14.92
CA ASP A 155 -21.45 17.04 -15.57
C ASP A 155 -20.77 17.63 -16.81
N GLY A 156 -19.52 17.31 -17.08
CA GLY A 156 -18.76 17.88 -18.18
C GLY A 156 -19.09 17.33 -19.57
N PRO A 157 -18.25 17.71 -20.53
CA PRO A 157 -17.14 18.67 -20.41
C PRO A 157 -17.61 20.12 -20.29
N TRP A 158 -16.71 21.00 -19.80
CA TRP A 158 -16.98 22.44 -19.63
C TRP A 158 -15.78 23.28 -20.05
N THR A 159 -15.87 24.60 -19.92
CA THR A 159 -14.85 25.56 -20.39
C THR A 159 -13.45 25.28 -19.87
N ASN A 160 -13.33 24.76 -18.66
CA ASN A 160 -12.04 24.50 -18.00
C ASN A 160 -11.62 23.01 -18.01
N THR A 161 -12.37 22.12 -18.64
CA THR A 161 -12.01 20.69 -18.77
C THR A 161 -10.64 20.53 -19.44
N GLY A 162 -10.28 21.43 -20.37
CA GLY A 162 -8.94 21.45 -20.99
C GLY A 162 -7.82 21.63 -19.99
N ALA A 163 -7.94 22.53 -19.03
CA ALA A 163 -6.94 22.74 -17.98
C ALA A 163 -6.83 21.54 -17.03
N LEU A 164 -7.95 20.89 -16.72
CA LEU A 164 -7.96 19.64 -15.95
C LEU A 164 -7.21 18.53 -16.69
N LEU A 165 -7.44 18.34 -17.97
CA LEU A 165 -6.73 17.35 -18.78
C LEU A 165 -5.23 17.64 -18.86
N ASP A 166 -4.82 18.91 -18.96
CA ASP A 166 -3.41 19.31 -18.91
C ASP A 166 -2.76 18.93 -17.57
N ALA A 167 -3.46 19.16 -16.45
CA ALA A 167 -2.98 18.76 -15.11
C ALA A 167 -2.85 17.22 -14.99
N LEU A 168 -3.86 16.47 -15.41
CA LEU A 168 -3.82 15.00 -15.40
C LEU A 168 -2.67 14.45 -16.26
N LYS A 169 -2.47 15.03 -17.44
CA LYS A 169 -1.38 14.68 -18.36
C LYS A 169 0.00 14.95 -17.78
N LYS A 170 0.19 16.11 -17.14
CA LYS A 170 1.43 16.53 -16.49
C LYS A 170 1.95 15.48 -15.48
N TYR A 171 1.04 14.83 -14.75
CA TYR A 171 1.38 13.83 -13.75
C TYR A 171 1.19 12.39 -14.25
N ASN A 172 0.84 12.20 -15.54
CA ASN A 172 0.50 10.90 -16.13
C ASN A 172 -0.61 10.15 -15.34
N VAL A 173 -1.59 10.88 -14.83
CA VAL A 173 -2.74 10.35 -14.09
C VAL A 173 -3.91 10.16 -15.04
N LYS A 174 -4.62 9.03 -14.89
CA LYS A 174 -5.88 8.77 -15.62
C LYS A 174 -7.05 8.93 -14.68
N ALA A 175 -8.18 9.41 -15.24
CA ALA A 175 -9.41 9.71 -14.51
C ALA A 175 -10.62 9.15 -15.27
N THR A 176 -11.82 9.35 -14.70
CA THR A 176 -13.09 8.98 -15.34
C THR A 176 -13.98 10.21 -15.42
N PHE A 177 -14.55 10.44 -16.59
CA PHE A 177 -15.45 11.53 -16.87
C PHE A 177 -16.86 10.99 -17.14
N PHE A 178 -17.82 11.35 -16.30
CA PHE A 178 -19.23 11.04 -16.49
C PHE A 178 -19.88 12.20 -17.25
N VAL A 179 -19.93 12.05 -18.57
CA VAL A 179 -20.27 13.16 -19.49
C VAL A 179 -21.76 13.33 -19.69
N THR A 180 -22.16 14.57 -20.01
CA THR A 180 -23.54 14.97 -20.35
C THR A 180 -23.60 15.57 -21.75
N ARG A 181 -24.69 16.27 -22.08
CA ARG A 181 -24.81 17.04 -23.34
C ARG A 181 -23.98 18.32 -23.39
N LYS A 182 -23.39 18.73 -22.24
CA LYS A 182 -22.66 19.99 -22.15
C LYS A 182 -21.33 19.93 -22.91
N GLY A 183 -20.77 21.09 -23.13
CA GLY A 183 -19.43 21.31 -23.69
C GLY A 183 -19.22 20.81 -25.10
N ASP A 184 -17.95 20.79 -25.49
CA ASP A 184 -17.48 20.52 -26.84
C ASP A 184 -17.15 19.03 -27.04
N ASP A 185 -17.55 18.47 -28.17
CA ASP A 185 -17.19 17.12 -28.62
C ASP A 185 -15.67 16.91 -28.66
N ALA A 186 -14.89 17.94 -28.97
CA ALA A 186 -13.43 17.88 -28.97
C ALA A 186 -12.85 17.55 -27.59
N MET A 187 -13.49 18.00 -26.50
CA MET A 187 -13.04 17.67 -25.14
C MET A 187 -13.33 16.20 -24.81
N ILE A 188 -14.50 15.67 -25.14
CA ILE A 188 -14.80 14.23 -24.98
C ILE A 188 -13.82 13.39 -25.81
N LYS A 189 -13.49 13.84 -27.03
CA LYS A 189 -12.50 13.17 -27.86
C LYS A 189 -11.13 13.17 -27.20
N ARG A 190 -10.73 14.29 -26.60
CA ARG A 190 -9.46 14.44 -25.89
C ARG A 190 -9.41 13.57 -24.62
N GLU A 191 -10.48 13.54 -23.82
CA GLU A 191 -10.61 12.64 -22.67
C GLU A 191 -10.34 11.19 -23.07
N TYR A 192 -10.97 10.74 -24.15
CA TYR A 192 -10.80 9.39 -24.66
C TYR A 192 -9.39 9.14 -25.21
N ASP A 193 -8.87 10.03 -26.06
CA ASP A 193 -7.56 9.86 -26.74
C ASP A 193 -6.40 9.90 -25.73
N GLU A 194 -6.52 10.66 -24.64
CA GLU A 194 -5.54 10.71 -23.57
C GLU A 194 -5.66 9.50 -22.61
N GLY A 195 -6.58 8.57 -22.87
CA GLY A 195 -6.72 7.29 -22.17
C GLY A 195 -7.49 7.34 -20.87
N HIS A 196 -8.31 8.37 -20.68
CA HIS A 196 -9.28 8.43 -19.60
C HIS A 196 -10.50 7.55 -19.91
N THR A 197 -11.30 7.22 -18.91
CA THR A 197 -12.59 6.58 -19.11
C THR A 197 -13.66 7.66 -19.38
N VAL A 198 -14.35 7.54 -20.51
CA VAL A 198 -15.54 8.32 -20.81
C VAL A 198 -16.77 7.46 -20.46
N ALA A 199 -17.55 7.90 -19.49
CA ALA A 199 -18.75 7.23 -18.95
C ALA A 199 -19.97 8.13 -19.08
N LEU A 200 -21.16 7.62 -18.77
CA LEU A 200 -22.42 8.32 -19.05
C LEU A 200 -23.04 8.91 -17.79
N HIS A 201 -23.47 10.19 -17.86
CA HIS A 201 -24.18 10.89 -16.79
C HIS A 201 -25.57 11.41 -17.22
N THR A 202 -26.23 10.69 -18.07
CA THR A 202 -27.44 11.11 -18.81
C THR A 202 -27.17 12.27 -19.80
N TRP A 203 -28.08 12.50 -20.73
CA TRP A 203 -27.97 13.60 -21.70
C TRP A 203 -28.34 14.94 -21.08
N SER A 204 -29.52 15.00 -20.50
CA SER A 204 -30.12 16.28 -20.05
C SER A 204 -29.68 16.69 -18.66
N HIS A 205 -29.37 15.73 -17.79
CA HIS A 205 -29.23 15.91 -16.34
C HIS A 205 -30.45 16.59 -15.70
N ASP A 206 -31.62 16.43 -16.32
CA ASP A 206 -32.88 17.00 -15.83
C ASP A 206 -33.63 15.98 -14.96
N TYR A 207 -33.61 16.18 -13.65
CA TYR A 207 -34.21 15.27 -12.67
C TYR A 207 -35.72 15.07 -12.93
N SER A 208 -36.41 16.12 -13.40
CA SER A 208 -37.85 16.05 -13.67
C SER A 208 -38.16 15.13 -14.85
N TYR A 209 -37.23 15.00 -15.79
CA TYR A 209 -37.37 14.11 -16.94
C TYR A 209 -36.82 12.72 -16.67
N VAL A 210 -35.56 12.64 -16.20
CA VAL A 210 -34.86 11.34 -16.07
C VAL A 210 -35.43 10.47 -14.96
N TYR A 211 -36.05 11.06 -13.94
CA TYR A 211 -36.62 10.31 -12.82
C TYR A 211 -38.17 10.22 -12.87
N ALA A 212 -38.80 10.67 -13.95
CA ALA A 212 -40.24 10.49 -14.12
C ALA A 212 -40.60 9.02 -14.42
N SER A 213 -39.77 8.30 -15.16
CA SER A 213 -39.97 6.87 -15.43
C SER A 213 -38.66 6.18 -15.85
N VAL A 214 -38.62 4.84 -15.81
CA VAL A 214 -37.53 4.02 -16.31
C VAL A 214 -37.28 4.29 -17.80
N GLU A 215 -38.35 4.40 -18.58
CA GLU A 215 -38.30 4.66 -20.03
C GLU A 215 -37.66 6.02 -20.32
N ASN A 216 -37.98 7.07 -19.57
CA ASN A 216 -37.39 8.39 -19.72
C ASN A 216 -35.90 8.38 -19.41
N TYR A 217 -35.51 7.69 -18.33
CA TYR A 217 -34.10 7.54 -17.97
C TYR A 217 -33.31 6.91 -19.11
N PHE A 218 -33.74 5.77 -19.63
CA PHE A 218 -33.03 5.08 -20.70
C PHE A 218 -33.11 5.80 -22.06
N ALA A 219 -34.17 6.52 -22.35
CA ALA A 219 -34.27 7.38 -23.54
C ALA A 219 -33.23 8.53 -23.47
N ASP A 220 -32.99 9.08 -22.28
CA ASP A 220 -32.03 10.14 -22.07
C ASP A 220 -30.59 9.57 -22.07
N LEU A 221 -30.36 8.41 -21.42
CA LEU A 221 -29.10 7.69 -21.42
C LEU A 221 -28.67 7.27 -22.84
N ALA A 222 -29.60 6.84 -23.68
CA ALA A 222 -29.32 6.47 -25.07
C ALA A 222 -28.78 7.66 -25.88
N LYS A 223 -29.26 8.88 -25.66
CA LYS A 223 -28.76 10.07 -26.37
C LYS A 223 -27.31 10.37 -26.06
N ILE A 224 -26.91 10.27 -24.79
CA ILE A 224 -25.49 10.49 -24.44
C ILE A 224 -24.61 9.32 -24.92
N GLN A 225 -25.12 8.08 -24.90
CA GLN A 225 -24.40 6.95 -25.47
C GLN A 225 -24.13 7.14 -26.99
N GLU A 226 -25.11 7.62 -27.74
CA GLU A 226 -24.93 7.95 -29.16
C GLU A 226 -23.88 9.06 -29.38
N ARG A 227 -23.89 10.11 -28.52
CA ARG A 227 -22.88 11.16 -28.58
C ARG A 227 -21.46 10.56 -28.35
N VAL A 228 -21.28 9.78 -27.29
CA VAL A 228 -19.99 9.16 -26.96
C VAL A 228 -19.54 8.24 -28.07
N LYS A 229 -20.44 7.37 -28.59
CA LYS A 229 -20.13 6.47 -29.69
C LYS A 229 -19.70 7.21 -30.96
N ARG A 230 -20.41 8.28 -31.32
CA ARG A 230 -20.09 9.10 -32.50
C ARG A 230 -18.69 9.73 -32.38
N ILE A 231 -18.31 10.17 -31.17
CA ILE A 231 -17.04 10.88 -30.94
C ILE A 231 -15.85 9.91 -30.80
N THR A 232 -16.01 8.83 -30.04
CA THR A 232 -14.93 7.90 -29.66
C THR A 232 -14.87 6.65 -30.52
N GLY A 233 -15.95 6.34 -31.25
CA GLY A 233 -16.11 5.06 -31.95
C GLY A 233 -16.49 3.90 -31.03
N GLN A 234 -16.60 4.11 -29.72
CA GLN A 234 -16.88 3.09 -28.72
C GLN A 234 -18.15 3.38 -27.93
N THR A 235 -18.79 2.31 -27.48
CA THR A 235 -19.85 2.38 -26.46
C THR A 235 -19.28 2.10 -25.08
N THR A 236 -19.93 2.61 -24.05
CA THR A 236 -19.57 2.33 -22.65
C THR A 236 -20.78 1.81 -21.88
N THR A 237 -20.52 0.93 -20.93
CA THR A 237 -21.54 0.44 -19.98
C THR A 237 -21.42 1.09 -18.60
N LEU A 238 -20.45 2.00 -18.43
CA LEU A 238 -20.21 2.67 -17.15
C LEU A 238 -21.09 3.92 -17.04
N ILE A 239 -21.83 4.02 -15.96
CA ILE A 239 -22.77 5.12 -15.73
C ILE A 239 -22.66 5.67 -14.30
N ARG A 240 -23.09 6.90 -14.12
CA ARG A 240 -23.41 7.45 -12.79
C ARG A 240 -24.78 8.13 -12.87
N PHE A 241 -25.62 7.85 -11.87
CA PHE A 241 -26.91 8.50 -11.76
C PHE A 241 -26.75 9.98 -11.37
N PRO A 242 -27.47 10.92 -11.97
CA PRO A 242 -27.54 12.29 -11.46
C PRO A 242 -27.87 12.34 -9.96
N GLY A 243 -26.93 12.88 -9.15
CA GLY A 243 -27.05 12.92 -7.70
C GLY A 243 -26.82 11.59 -6.99
N GLY A 244 -26.33 10.55 -7.70
CA GLY A 244 -26.01 9.22 -7.16
C GLY A 244 -27.26 8.34 -6.95
N SER A 245 -27.00 7.05 -6.65
CA SER A 245 -28.08 6.07 -6.43
C SER A 245 -28.89 6.33 -5.15
N SER A 246 -28.29 7.03 -4.19
CA SER A 246 -28.94 7.40 -2.91
C SER A 246 -29.76 8.69 -2.95
N ASN A 247 -29.82 9.39 -4.09
CA ASN A 247 -30.49 10.67 -4.16
C ASN A 247 -31.99 10.55 -3.78
N THR A 248 -32.49 11.55 -3.07
CA THR A 248 -33.90 11.64 -2.68
C THR A 248 -34.69 12.64 -3.51
N VAL A 249 -34.03 13.40 -4.37
CA VAL A 249 -34.67 14.40 -5.26
C VAL A 249 -35.56 13.72 -6.26
N SER A 250 -35.21 12.53 -6.70
CA SER A 250 -36.01 11.68 -7.60
C SER A 250 -37.44 11.46 -7.10
N ARG A 251 -37.68 11.41 -5.77
CA ARG A 251 -39.02 11.27 -5.17
C ARG A 251 -40.01 12.36 -5.56
N LYS A 252 -39.48 13.52 -5.96
CA LYS A 252 -40.35 14.64 -6.39
C LYS A 252 -41.01 14.40 -7.77
N TYR A 253 -40.43 13.49 -8.54
CA TYR A 253 -40.76 13.32 -9.95
C TYR A 253 -41.27 11.91 -10.30
N ASP A 254 -41.10 10.95 -9.40
CA ASP A 254 -41.34 9.52 -9.64
C ASP A 254 -42.79 9.07 -9.39
N GLY A 255 -43.69 9.99 -8.99
CA GLY A 255 -45.06 9.63 -8.68
C GLY A 255 -45.24 8.60 -7.56
N GLY A 256 -44.24 8.45 -6.67
CA GLY A 256 -44.27 7.47 -5.56
C GLY A 256 -43.85 6.06 -5.98
N THR A 257 -43.22 5.90 -7.14
CA THR A 257 -42.92 4.57 -7.72
C THR A 257 -41.61 3.97 -7.24
N ARG A 258 -40.85 4.65 -6.36
CA ARG A 258 -39.50 4.24 -5.94
C ARG A 258 -38.56 4.07 -7.12
N ILE A 259 -38.46 5.11 -7.93
CA ILE A 259 -37.76 5.06 -9.22
C ILE A 259 -36.29 4.61 -9.11
N MET A 260 -35.56 5.02 -8.08
CA MET A 260 -34.14 4.63 -7.94
C MET A 260 -33.97 3.14 -7.70
N THR A 261 -34.82 2.53 -6.86
CA THR A 261 -34.84 1.07 -6.66
C THR A 261 -35.06 0.32 -8.00
N LYS A 262 -35.97 0.81 -8.83
CA LYS A 262 -36.19 0.21 -10.16
C LYS A 262 -35.01 0.44 -11.10
N LEU A 263 -34.48 1.67 -11.13
CA LEU A 263 -33.37 2.01 -12.03
C LEU A 263 -32.11 1.23 -11.71
N VAL A 264 -31.73 1.07 -10.43
CA VAL A 264 -30.58 0.26 -10.02
C VAL A 264 -30.69 -1.18 -10.53
N GLN A 265 -31.89 -1.77 -10.44
CA GLN A 265 -32.13 -3.11 -10.98
C GLN A 265 -32.07 -3.14 -12.51
N GLU A 266 -32.75 -2.17 -13.18
CA GLU A 266 -32.85 -2.13 -14.63
C GLU A 266 -31.54 -1.83 -15.34
N VAL A 267 -30.67 -0.94 -14.78
CA VAL A 267 -29.34 -0.69 -15.36
C VAL A 267 -28.49 -1.95 -15.30
N THR A 268 -28.53 -2.69 -14.17
CA THR A 268 -27.81 -3.94 -14.01
C THR A 268 -28.33 -5.02 -14.98
N ASN A 269 -29.66 -5.18 -15.08
CA ASN A 269 -30.28 -6.13 -16.00
C ASN A 269 -29.91 -5.87 -17.47
N ARG A 270 -29.65 -4.61 -17.84
CA ARG A 270 -29.23 -4.20 -19.20
C ARG A 270 -27.72 -4.17 -19.38
N GLY A 271 -26.95 -4.68 -18.42
CA GLY A 271 -25.49 -4.81 -18.52
C GLY A 271 -24.72 -3.53 -18.27
N TYR A 272 -25.32 -2.52 -17.66
CA TYR A 272 -24.61 -1.34 -17.20
C TYR A 272 -24.05 -1.56 -15.79
N THR A 273 -22.88 -0.97 -15.51
CA THR A 273 -22.29 -0.85 -14.18
C THR A 273 -22.43 0.61 -13.72
N TYR A 274 -23.15 0.84 -12.62
CA TYR A 274 -23.24 2.18 -12.07
C TYR A 274 -22.23 2.38 -10.95
N PHE A 275 -21.76 3.62 -10.81
CA PHE A 275 -20.78 4.03 -9.81
C PHE A 275 -21.33 5.17 -8.97
N ASP A 276 -21.24 5.01 -7.65
CA ASP A 276 -21.35 6.12 -6.73
C ASP A 276 -19.94 6.59 -6.33
N TRP A 277 -19.72 6.99 -5.10
CA TRP A 277 -18.45 7.45 -4.56
C TRP A 277 -18.37 7.17 -3.07
N ASN A 278 -17.16 7.02 -2.56
CA ASN A 278 -16.92 6.92 -1.12
C ASN A 278 -16.14 8.14 -0.56
N ILE A 279 -15.70 9.05 -1.44
CA ILE A 279 -15.18 10.36 -1.04
C ILE A 279 -15.90 11.44 -1.88
N SER A 280 -16.51 12.43 -1.21
CA SER A 280 -17.01 13.64 -1.84
C SER A 280 -16.06 14.81 -1.60
N SER A 281 -15.67 15.48 -2.66
CA SER A 281 -14.87 16.72 -2.57
C SER A 281 -15.63 17.90 -1.99
N GLY A 282 -16.98 17.82 -1.93
CA GLY A 282 -17.84 18.90 -1.47
C GLY A 282 -18.13 19.97 -2.51
N ASP A 283 -17.60 19.84 -3.72
CA ASP A 283 -17.69 20.84 -4.80
C ASP A 283 -19.09 21.01 -5.42
N ALA A 284 -20.00 20.06 -5.17
CA ALA A 284 -21.38 20.14 -5.63
C ALA A 284 -22.24 21.19 -4.92
N GLY A 285 -21.69 21.89 -3.91
CA GLY A 285 -22.41 22.96 -3.21
C GLY A 285 -22.04 23.12 -1.72
N SER A 286 -21.17 22.28 -1.18
CA SER A 286 -20.70 22.40 0.21
C SER A 286 -19.56 23.42 0.36
N THR A 287 -18.77 23.62 -0.69
CA THR A 287 -17.66 24.56 -0.71
C THR A 287 -17.42 25.10 -2.11
N THR A 288 -16.78 26.29 -2.17
CA THR A 288 -16.19 26.89 -3.38
C THR A 288 -14.70 27.21 -3.17
N ASP A 289 -14.12 26.74 -2.05
CA ASP A 289 -12.72 26.94 -1.70
C ASP A 289 -11.90 25.73 -2.19
N PRO A 290 -10.90 25.93 -3.08
CA PRO A 290 -10.04 24.87 -3.57
C PRO A 290 -9.30 24.12 -2.46
N TYR A 291 -8.92 24.80 -1.38
CA TYR A 291 -8.27 24.18 -0.24
C TYR A 291 -9.19 23.22 0.51
N VAL A 292 -10.47 23.59 0.68
CA VAL A 292 -11.46 22.71 1.29
C VAL A 292 -11.77 21.52 0.39
N VAL A 293 -11.84 21.70 -0.94
CA VAL A 293 -11.94 20.59 -1.91
C VAL A 293 -10.78 19.63 -1.74
N TYR A 294 -9.56 20.15 -1.66
CA TYR A 294 -8.35 19.37 -1.44
C TYR A 294 -8.42 18.58 -0.12
N THR A 295 -8.69 19.23 1.01
CA THR A 295 -8.73 18.58 2.32
C THR A 295 -9.83 17.55 2.45
N ASN A 296 -11.02 17.81 1.87
CA ASN A 296 -12.10 16.83 1.83
C ASN A 296 -11.70 15.52 1.13
N VAL A 297 -10.77 15.57 0.18
CA VAL A 297 -10.27 14.35 -0.46
C VAL A 297 -9.19 13.71 0.38
N ILE A 298 -8.12 14.45 0.74
CA ILE A 298 -6.93 13.84 1.33
C ILE A 298 -7.14 13.33 2.76
N ASP A 299 -7.97 13.99 3.56
CA ASP A 299 -8.25 13.61 4.96
C ASP A 299 -9.05 12.30 5.08
N ASN A 300 -9.64 11.84 3.97
CA ASN A 300 -10.38 10.57 3.90
C ASN A 300 -9.58 9.42 3.29
N LEU A 301 -8.29 9.64 2.92
CA LEU A 301 -7.43 8.59 2.39
C LEU A 301 -6.78 7.80 3.53
N TYR A 302 -6.73 6.47 3.39
CA TYR A 302 -6.03 5.58 4.32
C TYR A 302 -5.31 4.45 3.56
N VAL A 303 -4.30 3.85 4.19
CA VAL A 303 -3.51 2.77 3.58
C VAL A 303 -4.38 1.52 3.39
N GLY A 304 -4.32 0.95 2.20
CA GLY A 304 -5.09 -0.22 1.80
C GLY A 304 -6.49 0.10 1.25
N GLY A 305 -6.86 1.39 1.15
CA GLY A 305 -8.17 1.83 0.65
C GLY A 305 -8.25 1.94 -0.88
N GLU A 306 -9.47 1.87 -1.38
CA GLU A 306 -9.84 2.17 -2.76
C GLU A 306 -10.88 3.30 -2.75
N PHE A 307 -10.58 4.40 -3.41
CA PHE A 307 -11.30 5.66 -3.27
C PHE A 307 -11.86 6.15 -4.59
N VAL A 308 -13.18 6.08 -4.74
CA VAL A 308 -13.90 6.72 -5.84
C VAL A 308 -14.25 8.12 -5.39
N VAL A 309 -13.58 9.12 -5.97
CA VAL A 309 -13.67 10.52 -5.57
C VAL A 309 -14.65 11.25 -6.49
N LEU A 310 -15.75 11.79 -5.93
CA LEU A 310 -16.67 12.64 -6.65
C LEU A 310 -16.15 14.07 -6.74
N GLN A 311 -15.99 14.56 -7.96
CA GLN A 311 -15.72 15.95 -8.32
C GLN A 311 -16.51 16.35 -9.57
N HIS A 312 -16.51 17.64 -9.91
CA HIS A 312 -17.14 18.15 -11.12
C HIS A 312 -16.17 19.02 -11.92
N ASP A 313 -15.93 18.69 -13.19
CA ASP A 313 -15.08 19.50 -14.08
C ASP A 313 -15.73 20.82 -14.51
N THR A 314 -16.99 21.00 -14.15
CA THR A 314 -17.72 22.26 -14.30
C THR A 314 -17.40 23.28 -13.19
N LYS A 315 -16.54 22.93 -12.21
CA LYS A 315 -16.20 23.75 -11.05
C LYS A 315 -14.73 24.16 -11.07
N ASN A 316 -14.45 25.46 -11.21
CA ASN A 316 -13.08 25.99 -11.27
C ASN A 316 -12.25 25.62 -10.03
N TYR A 317 -12.86 25.71 -8.84
CA TYR A 317 -12.21 25.40 -7.58
C TYR A 317 -11.84 23.92 -7.43
N SER A 318 -12.55 23.01 -8.11
CA SER A 318 -12.15 21.59 -8.19
C SER A 318 -10.93 21.42 -9.06
N ILE A 319 -10.84 22.13 -10.19
CA ILE A 319 -9.71 22.09 -11.10
C ILE A 319 -8.48 22.72 -10.44
N GLU A 320 -8.63 23.80 -9.70
CA GLU A 320 -7.56 24.45 -8.94
C GLU A 320 -6.99 23.53 -7.83
N ALA A 321 -7.81 22.65 -7.23
CA ALA A 321 -7.38 21.71 -6.21
C ALA A 321 -6.65 20.46 -6.77
N ILE A 322 -6.84 20.14 -8.06
CA ILE A 322 -6.49 18.81 -8.60
C ILE A 322 -4.99 18.50 -8.56
N GLU A 323 -4.13 19.47 -8.88
CA GLU A 323 -2.68 19.24 -8.83
C GLU A 323 -2.22 18.91 -7.41
N SER A 324 -2.77 19.58 -6.40
CA SER A 324 -2.43 19.34 -4.99
C SER A 324 -2.90 17.96 -4.54
N ILE A 325 -4.08 17.52 -4.96
CA ILE A 325 -4.61 16.17 -4.68
C ILE A 325 -3.69 15.10 -5.30
N ILE A 326 -3.31 15.28 -6.58
CA ILE A 326 -2.43 14.35 -7.28
C ILE A 326 -1.05 14.29 -6.62
N GLN A 327 -0.44 15.43 -6.33
CA GLN A 327 0.87 15.49 -5.68
C GLN A 327 0.86 14.82 -4.31
N PHE A 328 -0.18 15.08 -3.50
CA PHE A 328 -0.33 14.41 -2.21
C PHE A 328 -0.43 12.89 -2.36
N GLY A 329 -1.31 12.42 -3.25
CA GLY A 329 -1.50 10.99 -3.48
C GLY A 329 -0.22 10.29 -3.92
N LEU A 330 0.48 10.82 -4.93
CA LEU A 330 1.74 10.26 -5.43
C LEU A 330 2.83 10.27 -4.35
N LYS A 331 2.99 11.39 -3.63
CA LYS A 331 3.97 11.52 -2.53
C LYS A 331 3.74 10.50 -1.42
N ASN A 332 2.48 10.15 -1.13
CA ASN A 332 2.11 9.20 -0.10
C ASN A 332 1.94 7.76 -0.62
N GLY A 333 2.39 7.48 -1.83
CA GLY A 333 2.45 6.14 -2.40
C GLY A 333 1.12 5.60 -2.93
N PHE A 334 0.09 6.44 -3.10
CA PHE A 334 -1.15 6.04 -3.74
C PHE A 334 -0.98 5.92 -5.26
N LYS A 335 -1.71 4.98 -5.86
CA LYS A 335 -1.86 4.82 -7.30
C LYS A 335 -3.12 5.55 -7.77
N PHE A 336 -3.06 6.18 -8.93
CA PHE A 336 -4.23 6.75 -9.58
C PHE A 336 -4.64 5.85 -10.75
N GLU A 337 -5.93 5.50 -10.80
CA GLU A 337 -6.51 4.69 -11.88
C GLU A 337 -7.81 5.31 -12.37
N ARG A 338 -8.18 4.98 -13.60
CA ARG A 338 -9.51 5.23 -14.15
C ARG A 338 -10.45 4.07 -13.80
N LEU A 339 -11.74 4.33 -13.70
CA LEU A 339 -12.73 3.27 -13.51
C LEU A 339 -12.84 2.37 -14.75
N THR A 340 -13.04 1.10 -14.49
CA THR A 340 -13.39 0.04 -15.44
C THR A 340 -14.57 -0.74 -14.90
N ALA A 341 -15.09 -1.70 -15.65
CA ALA A 341 -16.20 -2.55 -15.18
C ALA A 341 -15.82 -3.37 -13.91
N ASP A 342 -14.53 -3.63 -13.70
CA ASP A 342 -14.02 -4.41 -12.57
C ASP A 342 -13.59 -3.55 -11.37
N SER A 343 -13.71 -2.23 -11.48
CA SER A 343 -13.35 -1.30 -10.40
C SER A 343 -14.40 -1.31 -9.28
N PRO A 344 -14.02 -0.92 -8.04
CA PRO A 344 -14.97 -0.81 -6.94
C PRO A 344 -16.05 0.20 -7.25
N THR A 345 -17.31 -0.20 -7.13
CA THR A 345 -18.47 0.61 -7.53
C THR A 345 -18.89 1.67 -6.51
N ALA A 346 -18.44 1.50 -5.24
CA ALA A 346 -18.76 2.39 -4.12
C ALA A 346 -20.25 2.71 -3.97
N HIS A 347 -21.10 1.70 -4.16
CA HIS A 347 -22.56 1.85 -4.13
C HIS A 347 -23.06 2.44 -2.82
N HIS A 348 -23.92 3.43 -2.92
CA HIS A 348 -24.65 3.98 -1.79
C HIS A 348 -25.89 3.13 -1.46
N HIS A 349 -26.41 3.32 -0.24
CA HIS A 349 -27.72 2.79 0.12
C HIS A 349 -28.81 3.52 -0.70
N VAL A 350 -29.65 2.74 -1.39
CA VAL A 350 -30.74 3.28 -2.21
C VAL A 350 -31.90 3.70 -1.32
N ASN A 351 -32.22 5.00 -1.31
CA ASN A 351 -33.24 5.59 -0.41
C ASN A 351 -34.64 5.69 -1.05
N ASN A 352 -34.80 5.40 -2.32
CA ASN A 352 -36.03 5.61 -3.08
C ASN A 352 -36.32 4.46 -4.04
#